data_e045d9f23c27ea7dcaf11bd128027cf4
#
_entry.id   e045d9f23c27ea7dcaf11bd128027cf4
#
_cell.length_a   1.000
_cell.length_b   1.000
_cell.length_c   1.000
_cell.angle_alpha   90.00
_cell.angle_beta   90.00
_cell.angle_gamma   90.00
#
_symmetry.space_group_name_H-M   'P 1'
#
loop_
_entity.id
_entity.type
_entity.pdbx_description
1 polymer ?
#
loop_
_entity_poly.entity_id
_entity_poly.type
_entity_poly.pdbx_seq_one_letter_code
_entity_poly.pdbx_strand_id
1 'polypeptide(L)'
;MKYLTSLLLTSATACCGLALMGGSAAAAPTCEDGPIQLGSVSTITGPVDFSDGPSGAKAVFDQLNAAGGINGCTIEYTMADDKGDPQVAAQAARDLIDNRNVVALGGGASLLECAVNAGTYKRNDVLSVQGVGVDPMCFNAPTIAPVNVGPYTLTTAMLDYASNELKNEKLCAFFIILGGTQEAYAQAVKRWEAMSGKTIHLVDMTLPLQGDLTPYLIKARDSGCDAVLTNQVEPGVVQMINTADAQKIEGIDWIFLASGYTEGVAKALPDTRQPVYLGTEWEPYTEVNAANGDWMAVMEKAGLAKTAFSQGGYLAAKVLVDTISSIDGPVTRETIKAKLTEGKPMKYSIAGSDYVFGDAAKHAPMQATKVMQLSGGKWVPRTTDWYVLPPVE
;
A
#
# COMPACT_ATOMS: atom_id res chain seq x y z
N MET A 1 17.29 -95.03 35.90
CA MET A 1 16.15 -95.16 35.04
C MET A 1 15.54 -93.77 34.86
N LYS A 2 15.90 -93.04 34.01
CA LYS A 2 15.51 -92.62 32.65
C LYS A 2 14.04 -92.28 32.57
N TYR A 3 13.70 -91.04 32.49
CA TYR A 3 12.58 -90.50 31.70
C TYR A 3 12.98 -89.14 31.11
N LEU A 4 13.02 -89.10 29.78
CA LEU A 4 13.07 -87.87 28.98
C LEU A 4 11.68 -87.23 28.95
N THR A 5 11.59 -85.92 29.12
CA THR A 5 10.42 -85.10 28.78
C THR A 5 10.84 -84.04 27.79
N SER A 6 10.33 -84.18 26.56
CA SER A 6 10.49 -83.21 25.46
C SER A 6 9.67 -81.98 25.71
N LEU A 7 10.32 -80.80 25.62
CA LEU A 7 9.65 -79.49 25.57
C LEU A 7 9.39 -79.14 24.10
N LEU A 8 8.11 -78.94 23.77
CA LEU A 8 7.62 -78.32 22.54
C LEU A 8 7.74 -76.81 22.69
N LEU A 9 8.58 -76.18 21.85
CA LEU A 9 8.61 -74.71 21.66
C LEU A 9 7.54 -74.36 20.63
N THR A 10 6.52 -73.67 21.03
CA THR A 10 5.55 -72.97 20.15
C THR A 10 6.06 -71.59 19.83
N SER A 11 6.45 -71.36 18.58
CA SER A 11 6.84 -70.06 18.04
C SER A 11 5.61 -69.20 17.80
N ALA A 12 5.40 -68.15 18.57
CA ALA A 12 4.41 -67.12 18.30
C ALA A 12 4.98 -66.10 17.34
N THR A 13 4.53 -66.11 16.10
CA THR A 13 4.85 -65.12 15.09
C THR A 13 4.03 -63.85 15.39
N ALA A 14 4.64 -62.81 15.94
CA ALA A 14 4.01 -61.50 16.07
C ALA A 14 4.05 -60.77 14.74
N CYS A 15 2.91 -60.68 14.05
CA CYS A 15 2.71 -59.78 12.91
C CYS A 15 2.68 -58.32 13.44
N CYS A 16 3.80 -57.61 13.34
CA CYS A 16 3.83 -56.13 13.46
C CYS A 16 3.14 -55.53 12.23
N GLY A 17 1.86 -55.19 12.38
CA GLY A 17 1.16 -54.34 11.41
C GLY A 17 1.72 -52.95 11.45
N LEU A 18 2.56 -52.57 10.46
CA LEU A 18 2.87 -51.14 10.21
C LEU A 18 1.57 -50.47 9.74
N ALA A 19 0.89 -49.79 10.63
CA ALA A 19 -0.10 -48.77 10.24
C ALA A 19 0.66 -47.63 9.56
N LEU A 20 0.64 -47.61 8.22
CA LEU A 20 0.97 -46.43 7.45
C LEU A 20 -0.07 -45.36 7.82
N MET A 21 0.28 -44.49 8.75
CA MET A 21 -0.40 -43.22 8.91
C MET A 21 -0.11 -42.43 7.62
N GLY A 22 -0.99 -42.54 6.65
CA GLY A 22 -1.06 -41.64 5.50
C GLY A 22 -1.42 -40.25 6.05
N GLY A 23 -0.40 -39.47 6.43
CA GLY A 23 -0.57 -38.06 6.56
C GLY A 23 -0.97 -37.54 5.19
N SER A 24 -2.19 -37.03 5.05
CA SER A 24 -2.55 -36.25 3.87
C SER A 24 -1.51 -35.13 3.79
N ALA A 25 -0.55 -35.24 2.86
CA ALA A 25 0.27 -34.11 2.48
C ALA A 25 -0.72 -33.03 2.04
N ALA A 26 -0.73 -31.89 2.73
CA ALA A 26 -1.46 -30.73 2.27
C ALA A 26 -1.03 -30.51 0.82
N ALA A 27 -2.00 -30.45 -0.11
CA ALA A 27 -1.69 -30.15 -1.48
C ALA A 27 -1.01 -28.76 -1.50
N ALA A 28 0.02 -28.62 -2.32
CA ALA A 28 0.83 -27.41 -2.39
C ALA A 28 0.61 -26.74 -3.75
N PRO A 29 0.89 -25.44 -3.90
CA PRO A 29 0.76 -24.77 -5.19
C PRO A 29 1.65 -25.43 -6.25
N THR A 30 1.11 -25.54 -7.47
CA THR A 30 1.82 -26.10 -8.64
C THR A 30 1.84 -25.11 -9.80
N CYS A 31 2.88 -25.23 -10.63
CA CYS A 31 3.14 -24.37 -11.79
C CYS A 31 3.62 -25.21 -12.97
N GLU A 32 2.72 -26.04 -13.49
CA GLU A 32 3.05 -27.01 -14.55
C GLU A 32 3.50 -26.34 -15.85
N ASP A 33 3.00 -25.13 -16.14
CA ASP A 33 3.26 -24.39 -17.37
C ASP A 33 4.42 -23.37 -17.28
N GLY A 34 5.25 -23.45 -16.23
CA GLY A 34 6.39 -22.54 -16.03
C GLY A 34 6.21 -21.57 -14.86
N PRO A 35 6.90 -20.42 -14.87
CA PRO A 35 6.83 -19.47 -13.77
C PRO A 35 5.44 -18.83 -13.62
N ILE A 36 5.05 -18.52 -12.38
CA ILE A 36 3.81 -17.79 -12.08
C ILE A 36 3.94 -16.37 -12.63
N GLN A 37 3.07 -16.01 -13.56
CA GLN A 37 3.08 -14.70 -14.21
C GLN A 37 2.31 -13.69 -13.38
N LEU A 38 3.00 -12.69 -12.85
CA LEU A 38 2.42 -11.54 -12.16
C LEU A 38 2.82 -10.25 -12.86
N GLY A 39 2.10 -9.16 -12.59
CA GLY A 39 2.46 -7.87 -13.15
C GLY A 39 1.91 -6.68 -12.38
N SER A 40 2.28 -5.49 -12.84
CA SER A 40 1.67 -4.24 -12.41
C SER A 40 1.61 -3.24 -13.56
N VAL A 41 0.60 -2.38 -13.54
CA VAL A 41 0.58 -1.13 -14.32
C VAL A 41 0.89 0.00 -13.35
N SER A 42 1.86 0.85 -13.69
CA SER A 42 2.35 1.90 -12.79
C SER A 42 2.78 3.12 -13.58
N THR A 43 2.65 4.32 -13.00
CA THR A 43 3.26 5.53 -13.57
C THR A 43 4.75 5.55 -13.19
N ILE A 44 5.60 5.01 -14.08
CA ILE A 44 7.06 4.93 -13.87
C ILE A 44 7.75 6.16 -14.47
N THR A 45 7.29 6.60 -15.63
CA THR A 45 7.77 7.83 -16.29
C THR A 45 6.60 8.78 -16.56
N GLY A 46 6.91 10.06 -16.84
CA GLY A 46 5.87 11.05 -17.17
C GLY A 46 5.76 12.16 -16.11
N PRO A 47 4.54 12.53 -15.67
CA PRO A 47 4.34 13.67 -14.77
C PRO A 47 4.84 13.43 -13.34
N VAL A 48 4.91 12.17 -12.93
CA VAL A 48 5.44 11.69 -11.64
C VAL A 48 6.20 10.40 -11.84
N ASP A 49 7.04 10.04 -10.86
CA ASP A 49 7.73 8.75 -10.80
C ASP A 49 7.26 7.99 -9.56
N PHE A 50 6.54 6.90 -9.78
CA PHE A 50 6.07 5.97 -8.75
C PHE A 50 6.74 4.59 -8.89
N SER A 51 7.91 4.53 -9.54
CA SER A 51 8.65 3.29 -9.79
C SER A 51 9.02 2.52 -8.52
N ASP A 52 9.13 3.18 -7.37
CA ASP A 52 9.42 2.56 -6.08
C ASP A 52 8.39 1.49 -5.70
N GLY A 53 7.11 1.69 -6.04
CA GLY A 53 6.05 0.72 -5.78
C GLY A 53 6.33 -0.64 -6.44
N PRO A 54 6.28 -0.73 -7.77
CA PRO A 54 6.54 -1.98 -8.47
C PRO A 54 7.96 -2.53 -8.26
N SER A 55 8.96 -1.66 -8.02
CA SER A 55 10.32 -2.08 -7.69
C SER A 55 10.38 -2.77 -6.33
N GLY A 56 9.64 -2.26 -5.33
CA GLY A 56 9.52 -2.89 -4.02
C GLY A 56 8.87 -4.27 -4.09
N ALA A 57 7.82 -4.42 -4.90
CA ALA A 57 7.19 -5.72 -5.15
C ALA A 57 8.16 -6.69 -5.85
N LYS A 58 8.84 -6.21 -6.89
CA LYS A 58 9.84 -7.02 -7.61
C LYS A 58 10.93 -7.54 -6.70
N ALA A 59 11.44 -6.71 -5.78
CA ALA A 59 12.48 -7.10 -4.85
C ALA A 59 12.05 -8.28 -3.94
N VAL A 60 10.78 -8.32 -3.52
CA VAL A 60 10.22 -9.45 -2.77
C VAL A 60 10.21 -10.71 -3.63
N PHE A 61 9.72 -10.63 -4.86
CA PHE A 61 9.65 -11.79 -5.77
C PHE A 61 11.04 -12.29 -6.17
N ASP A 62 11.99 -11.40 -6.45
CA ASP A 62 13.38 -11.77 -6.75
C ASP A 62 14.04 -12.49 -5.56
N GLN A 63 13.81 -12.00 -4.33
CA GLN A 63 14.33 -12.66 -3.13
C GLN A 63 13.70 -14.04 -2.91
N LEU A 64 12.39 -14.16 -3.14
CA LEU A 64 11.66 -15.42 -3.06
C LEU A 64 12.20 -16.42 -4.10
N ASN A 65 12.38 -15.99 -5.34
CA ASN A 65 12.93 -16.81 -6.42
C ASN A 65 14.34 -17.30 -6.09
N ALA A 66 15.18 -16.45 -5.52
CA ALA A 66 16.52 -16.82 -5.09
C ALA A 66 16.52 -17.86 -3.94
N ALA A 67 15.44 -17.94 -3.18
CA ALA A 67 15.22 -18.93 -2.14
C ALA A 67 14.56 -20.23 -2.65
N GLY A 68 14.30 -20.36 -3.95
CA GLY A 68 13.71 -21.53 -4.57
C GLY A 68 12.21 -21.39 -4.94
N GLY A 69 11.64 -20.19 -4.81
CA GLY A 69 10.24 -19.92 -5.16
C GLY A 69 9.23 -20.46 -4.14
N ILE A 70 7.97 -20.54 -4.53
CA ILE A 70 6.88 -21.12 -3.73
C ILE A 70 6.72 -22.58 -4.15
N ASN A 71 7.12 -23.51 -3.30
CA ASN A 71 7.12 -24.95 -3.62
C ASN A 71 7.80 -25.28 -4.97
N GLY A 72 8.92 -24.60 -5.27
CA GLY A 72 9.64 -24.73 -6.54
C GLY A 72 9.12 -23.87 -7.68
N CYS A 73 7.97 -23.22 -7.54
CA CYS A 73 7.43 -22.29 -8.52
C CYS A 73 8.08 -20.92 -8.38
N THR A 74 8.75 -20.47 -9.42
CA THR A 74 9.27 -19.09 -9.49
C THR A 74 8.20 -18.11 -9.96
N ILE A 75 8.38 -16.84 -9.66
CA ILE A 75 7.50 -15.76 -10.11
C ILE A 75 8.21 -14.94 -11.19
N GLU A 76 7.57 -14.75 -12.33
CA GLU A 76 7.98 -13.74 -13.32
C GLU A 76 7.09 -12.52 -13.17
N TYR A 77 7.70 -11.38 -12.85
CA TYR A 77 6.98 -10.14 -12.56
C TYR A 77 7.28 -9.07 -13.59
N THR A 78 6.24 -8.62 -14.31
CA THR A 78 6.33 -7.58 -15.33
C THR A 78 5.83 -6.24 -14.81
N MET A 79 6.71 -5.23 -14.84
CA MET A 79 6.37 -3.84 -14.53
C MET A 79 6.04 -3.11 -15.84
N ALA A 80 4.79 -2.68 -16.01
CA ALA A 80 4.34 -1.96 -17.19
C ALA A 80 4.15 -0.47 -16.87
N ASP A 81 4.82 0.38 -17.64
CA ASP A 81 4.78 1.84 -17.50
C ASP A 81 3.58 2.42 -18.25
N ASP A 82 2.68 3.09 -17.56
CA ASP A 82 1.52 3.79 -18.14
C ASP A 82 1.82 5.23 -18.54
N LYS A 83 2.97 5.79 -18.16
CA LYS A 83 3.44 7.16 -18.46
C LYS A 83 2.47 8.27 -18.01
N GLY A 84 1.50 7.95 -17.16
CA GLY A 84 0.41 8.85 -16.80
C GLY A 84 -0.55 9.12 -17.99
N ASP A 85 -0.59 8.24 -18.99
CA ASP A 85 -1.44 8.33 -20.17
C ASP A 85 -2.51 7.23 -20.18
N PRO A 86 -3.81 7.57 -20.30
CA PRO A 86 -4.90 6.58 -20.27
C PRO A 86 -4.84 5.53 -21.38
N GLN A 87 -4.35 5.88 -22.56
CA GLN A 87 -4.26 4.95 -23.68
C GLN A 87 -3.11 3.96 -23.48
N VAL A 88 -1.99 4.45 -22.96
CA VAL A 88 -0.83 3.60 -22.60
C VAL A 88 -1.20 2.69 -21.45
N ALA A 89 -1.89 3.17 -20.41
CA ALA A 89 -2.38 2.36 -19.31
C ALA A 89 -3.30 1.22 -19.78
N ALA A 90 -4.25 1.52 -20.67
CA ALA A 90 -5.15 0.51 -21.23
C ALA A 90 -4.42 -0.51 -22.09
N GLN A 91 -3.39 -0.11 -22.82
CA GLN A 91 -2.56 -1.02 -23.62
C GLN A 91 -1.69 -1.90 -22.72
N ALA A 92 -1.06 -1.32 -21.70
CA ALA A 92 -0.25 -2.03 -20.72
C ALA A 92 -1.04 -3.15 -20.03
N ALA A 93 -2.27 -2.86 -19.58
CA ALA A 93 -3.14 -3.86 -18.97
C ALA A 93 -3.49 -5.00 -19.94
N ARG A 94 -3.83 -4.68 -21.19
CA ARG A 94 -4.08 -5.71 -22.21
C ARG A 94 -2.86 -6.58 -22.50
N ASP A 95 -1.67 -5.97 -22.60
CA ASP A 95 -0.43 -6.74 -22.82
C ASP A 95 -0.18 -7.74 -21.68
N LEU A 96 -0.32 -7.29 -20.42
CA LEU A 96 -0.18 -8.16 -19.27
C LEU A 96 -1.20 -9.32 -19.26
N ILE A 97 -2.45 -9.03 -19.62
CA ILE A 97 -3.56 -10.00 -19.56
C ILE A 97 -3.52 -10.98 -20.73
N ASP A 98 -3.36 -10.48 -21.95
CA ASP A 98 -3.58 -11.24 -23.18
C ASP A 98 -2.28 -11.89 -23.70
N ASN A 99 -1.12 -11.20 -23.54
CA ASN A 99 0.15 -11.67 -24.08
C ASN A 99 1.03 -12.33 -23.01
N ARG A 100 1.03 -11.80 -21.78
CA ARG A 100 1.82 -12.34 -20.68
C ARG A 100 1.06 -13.32 -19.80
N ASN A 101 -0.25 -13.43 -19.98
CA ASN A 101 -1.12 -14.33 -19.23
C ASN A 101 -0.97 -14.18 -17.70
N VAL A 102 -0.83 -12.95 -17.20
CA VAL A 102 -0.72 -12.74 -15.75
C VAL A 102 -1.93 -13.33 -15.02
N VAL A 103 -1.66 -13.99 -13.90
CA VAL A 103 -2.71 -14.59 -13.05
C VAL A 103 -3.25 -13.61 -12.02
N ALA A 104 -2.47 -12.60 -11.65
CA ALA A 104 -2.88 -11.47 -10.83
C ALA A 104 -1.97 -10.28 -11.09
N LEU A 105 -2.43 -9.09 -10.65
CA LEU A 105 -1.65 -7.87 -10.59
C LEU A 105 -1.38 -7.49 -9.14
N GLY A 106 -0.25 -6.83 -8.89
CA GLY A 106 0.05 -6.33 -7.55
C GLY A 106 1.28 -5.45 -7.47
N GLY A 107 1.35 -4.64 -6.41
CA GLY A 107 2.46 -3.76 -6.15
C GLY A 107 2.52 -2.50 -6.99
N GLY A 108 1.54 -2.28 -7.87
CA GLY A 108 1.47 -1.09 -8.72
C GLY A 108 1.18 0.20 -7.94
N ALA A 109 1.56 1.32 -8.55
CA ALA A 109 1.21 2.67 -8.14
C ALA A 109 1.04 3.54 -9.40
N SER A 110 -0.15 4.08 -9.63
CA SER A 110 -0.46 4.85 -10.84
C SER A 110 -1.44 5.97 -10.53
N LEU A 111 -1.33 7.07 -11.28
CA LEU A 111 -2.27 8.19 -11.21
C LEU A 111 -3.67 7.84 -11.73
N LEU A 112 -3.81 6.82 -12.60
CA LEU A 112 -5.04 6.62 -13.37
C LEU A 112 -5.35 5.15 -13.73
N GLU A 113 -4.47 4.24 -13.42
CA GLU A 113 -4.55 2.82 -13.82
C GLU A 113 -5.87 2.19 -13.37
N CYS A 114 -6.27 2.39 -12.11
CA CYS A 114 -7.48 1.79 -11.58
C CYS A 114 -8.74 2.28 -12.33
N ALA A 115 -8.85 3.60 -12.58
CA ALA A 115 -9.99 4.17 -13.31
C ALA A 115 -10.07 3.66 -14.75
N VAL A 116 -8.92 3.54 -15.42
CA VAL A 116 -8.84 3.08 -16.81
C VAL A 116 -9.11 1.58 -16.93
N ASN A 117 -8.59 0.78 -16.03
CA ASN A 117 -8.48 -0.67 -16.22
C ASN A 117 -9.44 -1.51 -15.37
N ALA A 118 -10.16 -0.96 -14.38
CA ALA A 118 -11.08 -1.73 -13.53
C ALA A 118 -12.10 -2.55 -14.35
N GLY A 119 -12.64 -1.98 -15.42
CA GLY A 119 -13.55 -2.68 -16.33
C GLY A 119 -12.88 -3.83 -17.10
N THR A 120 -11.62 -3.68 -17.48
CA THR A 120 -10.84 -4.72 -18.15
C THR A 120 -10.50 -5.86 -17.19
N TYR A 121 -10.10 -5.55 -15.97
CA TYR A 121 -9.82 -6.55 -14.93
C TYR A 121 -11.07 -7.38 -14.61
N LYS A 122 -12.22 -6.71 -14.46
CA LYS A 122 -13.50 -7.38 -14.23
C LYS A 122 -13.88 -8.36 -15.36
N ARG A 123 -13.69 -7.96 -16.62
CA ARG A 123 -14.02 -8.84 -17.78
C ARG A 123 -13.13 -10.05 -17.91
N ASN A 124 -11.90 -9.97 -17.41
CA ASN A 124 -10.88 -11.02 -17.53
C ASN A 124 -10.63 -11.79 -16.23
N ASP A 125 -11.43 -11.53 -15.20
CA ASP A 125 -11.29 -12.12 -13.86
C ASP A 125 -9.87 -11.98 -13.28
N VAL A 126 -9.19 -10.86 -13.54
CA VAL A 126 -7.88 -10.55 -13.00
C VAL A 126 -8.05 -9.65 -11.78
N LEU A 127 -7.51 -10.07 -10.65
CA LEU A 127 -7.51 -9.27 -9.43
C LEU A 127 -6.20 -8.49 -9.29
N SER A 128 -6.30 -7.29 -8.72
CA SER A 128 -5.17 -6.41 -8.43
C SER A 128 -5.07 -6.11 -6.94
N VAL A 129 -3.98 -6.56 -6.32
CA VAL A 129 -3.55 -6.15 -4.99
C VAL A 129 -2.66 -4.91 -5.17
N GLN A 130 -3.28 -3.75 -5.29
CA GLN A 130 -2.58 -2.52 -5.58
C GLN A 130 -1.63 -2.12 -4.44
N GLY A 131 -0.40 -1.74 -4.76
CA GLY A 131 0.59 -1.31 -3.77
C GLY A 131 0.23 0.05 -3.17
N VAL A 132 -0.06 1.02 -4.04
CA VAL A 132 -0.51 2.35 -3.65
C VAL A 132 -1.70 2.75 -4.52
N GLY A 133 -2.90 2.68 -3.96
CA GLY A 133 -4.11 3.21 -4.58
C GLY A 133 -4.11 4.73 -4.53
N VAL A 134 -4.22 5.37 -5.68
CA VAL A 134 -4.19 6.82 -5.83
C VAL A 134 -5.53 7.35 -6.31
N ASP A 135 -6.09 6.79 -7.39
CA ASP A 135 -7.39 7.23 -7.88
C ASP A 135 -8.56 6.56 -7.15
N PRO A 136 -9.77 7.17 -7.15
CA PRO A 136 -10.92 6.65 -6.40
C PRO A 136 -11.34 5.24 -6.82
N MET A 137 -11.10 4.82 -8.06
CA MET A 137 -11.48 3.49 -8.53
C MET A 137 -10.64 2.37 -7.94
N CYS A 138 -9.42 2.69 -7.41
CA CYS A 138 -8.65 1.72 -6.64
C CYS A 138 -9.42 1.21 -5.41
N PHE A 139 -10.28 2.06 -4.84
CA PHE A 139 -11.09 1.76 -3.64
C PHE A 139 -12.55 1.41 -3.97
N ASN A 140 -13.01 1.66 -5.19
CA ASN A 140 -14.42 1.50 -5.58
C ASN A 140 -14.63 0.41 -6.65
N ALA A 141 -13.62 -0.39 -6.97
CA ALA A 141 -13.73 -1.49 -7.92
C ALA A 141 -13.65 -2.85 -7.20
N PRO A 142 -14.53 -3.82 -7.52
CA PRO A 142 -14.54 -5.13 -6.84
C PRO A 142 -13.31 -6.00 -7.16
N THR A 143 -12.55 -5.65 -8.20
CA THR A 143 -11.35 -6.38 -8.64
C THR A 143 -10.04 -5.77 -8.21
N ILE A 144 -10.08 -4.66 -7.47
CA ILE A 144 -8.90 -3.93 -7.00
C ILE A 144 -9.04 -3.66 -5.51
N ALA A 145 -8.04 -4.07 -4.74
CA ALA A 145 -7.97 -3.74 -3.32
C ALA A 145 -6.54 -3.31 -2.97
N PRO A 146 -6.31 -2.01 -2.71
CA PRO A 146 -4.98 -1.50 -2.38
C PRO A 146 -4.59 -1.86 -0.94
N VAL A 147 -3.28 -1.95 -0.69
CA VAL A 147 -2.73 -2.22 0.65
C VAL A 147 -2.44 -0.95 1.44
N ASN A 148 -2.74 0.22 0.90
CA ASN A 148 -2.55 1.50 1.59
C ASN A 148 -3.87 2.06 2.18
N VAL A 149 -3.72 3.03 3.07
CA VAL A 149 -4.85 3.81 3.63
C VAL A 149 -5.55 4.61 2.53
N GLY A 150 -4.78 5.12 1.62
CA GLY A 150 -5.22 5.95 0.51
C GLY A 150 -5.40 7.43 0.87
N PRO A 151 -5.31 8.30 -0.14
CA PRO A 151 -5.26 9.74 0.09
C PRO A 151 -6.55 10.30 0.71
N TYR A 152 -7.68 9.68 0.46
CA TYR A 152 -8.99 10.18 0.94
C TYR A 152 -9.21 9.88 2.42
N THR A 153 -8.95 8.65 2.85
CA THR A 153 -9.01 8.27 4.27
C THR A 153 -7.95 9.03 5.06
N LEU A 154 -6.73 9.15 4.50
CA LEU A 154 -5.66 9.89 5.14
C LEU A 154 -5.97 11.40 5.25
N THR A 155 -6.66 12.00 4.27
CA THR A 155 -7.18 13.38 4.37
C THR A 155 -8.09 13.52 5.58
N THR A 156 -9.08 12.62 5.74
CA THR A 156 -9.97 12.64 6.91
C THR A 156 -9.19 12.52 8.22
N ALA A 157 -8.24 11.56 8.29
CA ALA A 157 -7.45 11.30 9.48
C ALA A 157 -6.57 12.51 9.86
N MET A 158 -5.96 13.15 8.89
CA MET A 158 -5.07 14.28 9.16
C MET A 158 -5.83 15.57 9.50
N LEU A 159 -7.02 15.79 8.95
CA LEU A 159 -7.92 16.86 9.40
C LEU A 159 -8.39 16.61 10.83
N ASP A 160 -8.71 15.36 11.17
CA ASP A 160 -9.12 14.99 12.52
C ASP A 160 -7.97 15.17 13.53
N TYR A 161 -6.76 14.72 13.18
CA TYR A 161 -5.56 14.93 13.97
C TYR A 161 -5.27 16.42 14.19
N ALA A 162 -5.33 17.24 13.13
CA ALA A 162 -5.12 18.68 13.23
C ALA A 162 -6.11 19.34 14.21
N SER A 163 -7.39 18.98 14.11
CA SER A 163 -8.42 19.59 14.95
C SER A 163 -8.41 19.07 16.39
N ASN A 164 -8.06 17.80 16.62
CA ASN A 164 -8.17 17.17 17.93
C ASN A 164 -6.85 17.12 18.70
N GLU A 165 -5.71 16.95 18.02
CA GLU A 165 -4.40 16.86 18.66
C GLU A 165 -3.60 18.16 18.58
N LEU A 166 -3.55 18.81 17.41
CA LEU A 166 -2.86 20.10 17.24
C LEU A 166 -3.72 21.27 17.72
N LYS A 167 -5.05 21.06 17.91
CA LYS A 167 -6.02 22.07 18.37
C LYS A 167 -6.23 23.23 17.39
N ASN A 168 -6.01 22.97 16.11
CA ASN A 168 -6.32 23.96 15.08
C ASN A 168 -7.84 24.17 14.97
N GLU A 169 -8.25 25.42 14.75
CA GLU A 169 -9.66 25.83 14.67
C GLU A 169 -10.06 26.24 13.23
N LYS A 170 -9.11 26.79 12.45
CA LYS A 170 -9.35 27.29 11.09
C LYS A 170 -8.60 26.44 10.07
N LEU A 171 -9.06 25.19 9.92
CA LEU A 171 -8.45 24.23 9.00
C LEU A 171 -8.78 24.58 7.55
N CYS A 172 -7.76 24.63 6.72
CA CYS A 172 -7.86 24.83 5.28
C CYS A 172 -7.34 23.58 4.53
N ALA A 173 -7.91 23.30 3.37
CA ALA A 173 -7.49 22.18 2.55
C ALA A 173 -7.28 22.63 1.09
N PHE A 174 -6.08 22.42 0.57
CA PHE A 174 -5.71 22.77 -0.80
C PHE A 174 -5.34 21.51 -1.57
N PHE A 175 -6.11 21.16 -2.60
CA PHE A 175 -5.96 19.91 -3.31
C PHE A 175 -5.52 20.10 -4.76
N ILE A 176 -4.57 19.28 -5.17
CA ILE A 176 -4.28 18.95 -6.56
C ILE A 176 -5.37 18.00 -7.02
N ILE A 177 -6.06 18.36 -8.08
CA ILE A 177 -7.11 17.54 -8.67
C ILE A 177 -6.61 16.97 -9.99
N LEU A 178 -6.54 15.66 -10.07
CA LEU A 178 -6.16 14.90 -11.26
C LEU A 178 -7.31 13.94 -11.61
N GLY A 179 -7.78 13.98 -12.86
CA GLY A 179 -8.89 13.12 -13.28
C GLY A 179 -10.14 13.33 -12.42
N GLY A 180 -10.79 12.23 -12.00
CA GLY A 180 -12.03 12.23 -11.23
C GLY A 180 -11.88 12.37 -9.71
N THR A 181 -10.77 12.87 -9.19
CA THR A 181 -10.44 12.85 -7.74
C THR A 181 -11.17 13.92 -6.92
N GLN A 182 -11.76 14.95 -7.57
CA GLN A 182 -12.40 16.09 -6.89
C GLN A 182 -13.49 15.65 -5.89
N GLU A 183 -14.40 14.80 -6.32
CA GLU A 183 -15.50 14.34 -5.48
C GLU A 183 -14.98 13.50 -4.30
N ALA A 184 -13.96 12.67 -4.51
CA ALA A 184 -13.38 11.85 -3.46
C ALA A 184 -12.74 12.69 -2.34
N TYR A 185 -12.00 13.76 -2.68
CA TYR A 185 -11.49 14.71 -1.69
C TYR A 185 -12.63 15.50 -1.01
N ALA A 186 -13.65 15.91 -1.75
CA ALA A 186 -14.81 16.55 -1.15
C ALA A 186 -15.52 15.64 -0.14
N GLN A 187 -15.66 14.34 -0.45
CA GLN A 187 -16.23 13.35 0.48
C GLN A 187 -15.34 13.11 1.70
N ALA A 188 -14.03 13.12 1.53
CA ALA A 188 -13.09 12.99 2.65
C ALA A 188 -13.22 14.15 3.64
N VAL A 189 -13.36 15.39 3.15
CA VAL A 189 -13.61 16.56 3.98
C VAL A 189 -14.98 16.45 4.66
N LYS A 190 -16.05 16.11 3.94
CA LYS A 190 -17.39 15.92 4.52
C LYS A 190 -17.42 14.83 5.59
N ARG A 191 -16.67 13.75 5.40
CA ARG A 191 -16.54 12.71 6.42
C ARG A 191 -15.94 13.27 7.71
N TRP A 192 -14.88 14.06 7.62
CA TRP A 192 -14.31 14.73 8.78
C TRP A 192 -15.30 15.69 9.43
N GLU A 193 -16.02 16.51 8.67
CA GLU A 193 -17.06 17.42 9.18
C GLU A 193 -18.15 16.65 9.95
N ALA A 194 -18.62 15.53 9.38
CA ALA A 194 -19.63 14.68 10.01
C ALA A 194 -19.12 14.03 11.32
N MET A 195 -17.87 13.59 11.36
CA MET A 195 -17.25 12.97 12.53
C MET A 195 -16.97 13.99 13.64
N SER A 196 -16.44 15.16 13.29
CA SER A 196 -15.98 16.16 14.24
C SER A 196 -17.08 17.13 14.71
N GLY A 197 -18.18 17.25 13.94
CA GLY A 197 -19.19 18.29 14.11
C GLY A 197 -18.68 19.71 13.78
N LYS A 198 -17.51 19.82 13.15
CA LYS A 198 -16.89 21.09 12.74
C LYS A 198 -17.07 21.30 11.24
N THR A 199 -16.80 22.50 10.77
CA THR A 199 -16.82 22.86 9.35
C THR A 199 -15.42 23.29 8.91
N ILE A 200 -14.99 22.83 7.74
CA ILE A 200 -13.73 23.26 7.14
C ILE A 200 -13.77 24.76 6.86
N HIS A 201 -12.71 25.49 7.22
CA HIS A 201 -12.67 26.94 7.06
C HIS A 201 -12.54 27.36 5.59
N LEU A 202 -11.71 26.66 4.81
CA LEU A 202 -11.49 26.92 3.40
C LEU A 202 -11.13 25.64 2.66
N VAL A 203 -11.74 25.42 1.49
CA VAL A 203 -11.32 24.38 0.54
C VAL A 203 -10.94 25.04 -0.78
N ASP A 204 -9.79 24.68 -1.31
CA ASP A 204 -9.34 25.05 -2.66
C ASP A 204 -8.91 23.80 -3.43
N MET A 205 -9.57 23.55 -4.55
CA MET A 205 -9.33 22.38 -5.40
C MET A 205 -8.62 22.76 -6.71
N THR A 206 -7.87 23.86 -6.68
CA THR A 206 -7.15 24.38 -7.85
C THR A 206 -5.63 24.38 -7.68
N LEU A 207 -5.13 23.79 -6.59
CA LEU A 207 -3.68 23.71 -6.35
C LEU A 207 -3.01 22.97 -7.51
N PRO A 208 -2.00 23.56 -8.17
CA PRO A 208 -1.31 22.88 -9.27
C PRO A 208 -0.30 21.85 -8.72
N LEU A 209 -0.09 20.78 -9.49
CA LEU A 209 0.97 19.80 -9.19
C LEU A 209 2.36 20.43 -9.31
N GLN A 210 2.54 21.34 -10.28
CA GLN A 210 3.79 22.06 -10.55
C GLN A 210 3.49 23.51 -10.87
N GLY A 211 4.44 24.41 -10.59
CA GLY A 211 4.31 25.83 -10.88
C GLY A 211 4.51 26.70 -9.65
N ASP A 212 4.00 27.93 -9.68
CA ASP A 212 4.12 28.87 -8.56
C ASP A 212 3.04 28.59 -7.50
N LEU A 213 3.45 28.14 -6.33
CA LEU A 213 2.59 27.86 -5.19
C LEU A 213 2.39 29.06 -4.27
N THR A 214 3.13 30.17 -4.48
CA THR A 214 3.08 31.38 -3.64
C THR A 214 1.66 31.93 -3.45
N PRO A 215 0.80 32.04 -4.50
CA PRO A 215 -0.55 32.56 -4.33
C PRO A 215 -1.41 31.76 -3.33
N TYR A 216 -1.20 30.44 -3.25
CA TYR A 216 -1.94 29.57 -2.33
C TYR A 216 -1.50 29.76 -0.89
N LEU A 217 -0.20 29.98 -0.65
CA LEU A 217 0.33 30.26 0.68
C LEU A 217 -0.16 31.64 1.17
N ILE A 218 -0.14 32.63 0.29
CA ILE A 218 -0.69 33.97 0.57
C ILE A 218 -2.20 33.88 0.89
N LYS A 219 -2.96 33.10 0.09
CA LYS A 219 -4.38 32.85 0.34
C LYS A 219 -4.63 32.21 1.69
N ALA A 220 -3.84 31.21 2.08
CA ALA A 220 -3.94 30.57 3.39
C ALA A 220 -3.74 31.58 4.53
N ARG A 221 -2.65 32.36 4.46
CA ARG A 221 -2.35 33.42 5.44
C ARG A 221 -3.48 34.45 5.53
N ASP A 222 -3.90 35.01 4.39
CA ASP A 222 -4.86 36.12 4.34
C ASP A 222 -6.27 35.65 4.72
N SER A 223 -6.59 34.38 4.55
CA SER A 223 -7.83 33.76 5.05
C SER A 223 -7.75 33.43 6.55
N GLY A 224 -6.60 33.55 7.17
CA GLY A 224 -6.40 33.26 8.59
C GLY A 224 -6.43 31.78 8.92
N CYS A 225 -6.01 30.91 7.98
CA CYS A 225 -5.83 29.47 8.26
C CYS A 225 -4.80 29.29 9.38
N ASP A 226 -5.07 28.38 10.32
CA ASP A 226 -4.11 27.96 11.36
C ASP A 226 -3.55 26.55 11.08
N ALA A 227 -4.17 25.82 10.15
CA ALA A 227 -3.63 24.61 9.54
C ALA A 227 -3.97 24.55 8.04
N VAL A 228 -3.03 24.03 7.24
CA VAL A 228 -3.22 23.80 5.80
C VAL A 228 -2.89 22.36 5.48
N LEU A 229 -3.91 21.58 5.08
CA LEU A 229 -3.74 20.24 4.55
C LEU A 229 -3.64 20.27 3.03
N THR A 230 -2.68 19.52 2.46
CA THR A 230 -2.53 19.37 1.01
C THR A 230 -2.01 17.98 0.62
N ASN A 231 -2.36 17.56 -0.60
CA ASN A 231 -1.90 16.32 -1.22
C ASN A 231 -0.68 16.50 -2.13
N GLN A 232 0.14 17.52 -1.87
CA GLN A 232 1.37 17.76 -2.60
C GLN A 232 2.35 16.57 -2.48
N VAL A 233 3.11 16.35 -3.55
CA VAL A 233 4.23 15.40 -3.61
C VAL A 233 5.55 16.10 -3.28
N GLU A 234 6.64 15.33 -3.12
CA GLU A 234 7.94 15.80 -2.65
C GLU A 234 8.38 17.17 -3.20
N PRO A 235 8.45 17.45 -4.52
CA PRO A 235 8.92 18.76 -5.00
C PRO A 235 8.03 19.92 -4.53
N GLY A 236 6.72 19.72 -4.53
CA GLY A 236 5.78 20.75 -4.09
C GLY A 236 5.80 20.97 -2.58
N VAL A 237 6.00 19.92 -1.78
CA VAL A 237 6.20 20.06 -0.32
C VAL A 237 7.41 20.95 -0.04
N VAL A 238 8.56 20.63 -0.64
CA VAL A 238 9.80 21.42 -0.46
C VAL A 238 9.59 22.86 -0.90
N GLN A 239 8.96 23.09 -2.05
CA GLN A 239 8.68 24.42 -2.55
C GLN A 239 7.77 25.23 -1.61
N MET A 240 6.65 24.60 -1.15
CA MET A 240 5.71 25.29 -0.23
C MET A 240 6.39 25.73 1.06
N ILE A 241 7.15 24.84 1.68
CA ILE A 241 7.78 25.13 2.97
C ILE A 241 8.88 26.19 2.81
N ASN A 242 9.76 26.09 1.79
CA ASN A 242 10.75 27.12 1.51
C ASN A 242 10.10 28.47 1.19
N THR A 243 8.96 28.47 0.48
CA THR A 243 8.21 29.71 0.20
C THR A 243 7.59 30.28 1.48
N ALA A 244 7.03 29.44 2.36
CA ALA A 244 6.50 29.91 3.64
C ALA A 244 7.58 30.54 4.50
N ASP A 245 8.77 29.94 4.58
CA ASP A 245 9.93 30.51 5.29
C ASP A 245 10.38 31.85 4.65
N ALA A 246 10.50 31.90 3.32
CA ALA A 246 10.92 33.11 2.60
C ALA A 246 9.91 34.27 2.75
N GLN A 247 8.63 33.96 2.76
CA GLN A 247 7.53 34.92 2.94
C GLN A 247 7.24 35.24 4.41
N LYS A 248 7.95 34.59 5.34
CA LYS A 248 7.76 34.74 6.79
C LYS A 248 6.30 34.48 7.20
N ILE A 249 5.70 33.45 6.64
CA ILE A 249 4.36 33.02 7.03
C ILE A 249 4.50 32.24 8.33
N GLU A 250 3.81 32.69 9.38
CA GLU A 250 3.85 32.10 10.71
C GLU A 250 2.44 31.73 11.18
N GLY A 251 2.35 30.82 12.15
CA GLY A 251 1.08 30.42 12.78
C GLY A 251 0.23 29.47 11.96
N ILE A 252 0.82 28.77 10.98
CA ILE A 252 0.15 27.74 10.16
C ILE A 252 0.87 26.40 10.35
N ASP A 253 0.13 25.37 10.76
CA ASP A 253 0.58 23.99 10.72
C ASP A 253 0.42 23.46 9.30
N TRP A 254 1.54 23.04 8.67
CA TRP A 254 1.55 22.49 7.31
C TRP A 254 1.39 20.98 7.36
N ILE A 255 0.32 20.48 6.78
CA ILE A 255 -0.07 19.07 6.87
C ILE A 255 -0.07 18.45 5.48
N PHE A 256 0.67 17.36 5.34
CA PHE A 256 0.81 16.63 4.08
C PHE A 256 0.31 15.19 4.21
N LEU A 257 0.03 14.58 3.08
CA LEU A 257 -0.28 13.16 2.98
C LEU A 257 1.00 12.32 2.82
N ALA A 258 0.86 11.01 2.77
CA ALA A 258 1.97 10.07 2.72
C ALA A 258 2.91 10.24 1.50
N SER A 259 2.43 10.86 0.41
CA SER A 259 3.26 11.21 -0.75
C SER A 259 4.39 12.19 -0.45
N GLY A 260 4.29 12.94 0.65
CA GLY A 260 5.35 13.81 1.17
C GLY A 260 6.33 13.11 2.12
N TYR A 261 6.08 11.85 2.50
CA TYR A 261 6.92 11.12 3.44
C TYR A 261 8.13 10.51 2.72
N THR A 262 9.15 11.34 2.52
CA THR A 262 10.40 10.93 1.87
C THR A 262 11.60 11.50 2.63
N GLU A 263 12.74 10.83 2.50
CA GLU A 263 14.01 11.38 2.99
C GLU A 263 14.44 12.63 2.20
N GLY A 264 14.02 12.74 0.94
CA GLY A 264 14.28 13.90 0.09
C GLY A 264 13.71 15.17 0.69
N VAL A 265 12.41 15.15 1.08
CA VAL A 265 11.77 16.28 1.79
C VAL A 265 12.54 16.62 3.06
N ALA A 266 12.84 15.63 3.90
CA ALA A 266 13.52 15.88 5.17
C ALA A 266 14.90 16.52 4.97
N LYS A 267 15.70 15.99 4.05
CA LYS A 267 17.05 16.50 3.74
C LYS A 267 17.03 17.89 3.08
N ALA A 268 15.99 18.20 2.31
CA ALA A 268 15.85 19.50 1.64
C ALA A 268 15.41 20.64 2.57
N LEU A 269 14.89 20.31 3.76
CA LEU A 269 14.32 21.26 4.73
C LEU A 269 14.99 21.17 6.12
N PRO A 270 16.34 21.18 6.21
CA PRO A 270 17.03 20.95 7.49
C PRO A 270 16.81 22.05 8.52
N ASP A 271 16.63 23.27 8.05
CA ASP A 271 16.60 24.49 8.87
C ASP A 271 15.22 25.16 8.90
N THR A 272 14.18 24.51 8.35
CA THR A 272 12.83 25.11 8.36
C THR A 272 12.33 25.37 9.78
N ARG A 273 11.68 26.49 9.97
CA ARG A 273 10.98 26.84 11.22
C ARG A 273 9.49 26.52 11.14
N GLN A 274 9.01 26.11 9.98
CA GLN A 274 7.61 25.77 9.78
C GLN A 274 7.27 24.47 10.53
N PRO A 275 6.13 24.42 11.22
CA PRO A 275 5.60 23.17 11.76
C PRO A 275 5.05 22.33 10.63
N VAL A 276 5.76 21.26 10.27
CA VAL A 276 5.41 20.36 9.15
C VAL A 276 5.05 19.00 9.70
N TYR A 277 3.84 18.52 9.36
CA TYR A 277 3.31 17.23 9.76
C TYR A 277 2.88 16.43 8.54
N LEU A 278 2.87 15.11 8.67
CA LEU A 278 2.24 14.23 7.69
C LEU A 278 1.75 12.93 8.33
N GLY A 279 0.79 12.28 7.66
CA GLY A 279 0.35 10.94 7.98
C GLY A 279 1.11 9.91 7.14
N THR A 280 1.54 8.82 7.78
CA THR A 280 2.09 7.65 7.08
C THR A 280 1.01 6.60 6.85
N GLU A 281 1.17 5.75 5.85
CA GLU A 281 0.23 4.66 5.58
C GLU A 281 0.71 3.32 6.15
N TRP A 282 2.00 3.26 6.53
CA TRP A 282 2.65 2.11 7.13
C TRP A 282 3.56 2.52 8.28
N GLU A 283 4.15 1.52 8.95
CA GLU A 283 5.13 1.76 10.01
C GLU A 283 6.25 2.69 9.52
N PRO A 284 6.52 3.79 10.24
CA PRO A 284 7.59 4.71 9.87
C PRO A 284 8.94 4.01 9.72
N TYR A 285 9.76 4.48 8.78
CA TYR A 285 11.06 3.89 8.45
C TYR A 285 12.26 4.71 8.98
N THR A 286 12.02 5.68 9.84
CA THR A 286 13.09 6.49 10.46
C THR A 286 14.00 5.66 11.37
N GLU A 287 13.46 4.59 11.95
CA GLU A 287 14.20 3.63 12.78
C GLU A 287 13.79 2.20 12.43
N VAL A 288 14.78 1.29 12.41
CA VAL A 288 14.52 -0.14 12.23
C VAL A 288 13.88 -0.70 13.48
N ASN A 289 12.76 -1.38 13.31
CA ASN A 289 12.06 -2.07 14.40
C ASN A 289 11.45 -3.40 13.91
N ALA A 290 10.79 -4.13 14.80
CA ALA A 290 10.21 -5.43 14.45
C ALA A 290 9.09 -5.35 13.40
N ALA A 291 8.46 -4.17 13.21
CA ALA A 291 7.36 -4.01 12.28
C ALA A 291 7.84 -3.72 10.84
N ASN A 292 8.97 -3.02 10.68
CA ASN A 292 9.49 -2.61 9.38
C ASN A 292 10.79 -3.29 8.97
N GLY A 293 11.42 -4.05 9.86
CA GLY A 293 12.77 -4.61 9.67
C GLY A 293 12.88 -5.50 8.44
N ASP A 294 11.90 -6.36 8.19
CA ASP A 294 11.90 -7.26 7.03
C ASP A 294 11.84 -6.48 5.71
N TRP A 295 10.96 -5.47 5.63
CA TRP A 295 10.89 -4.60 4.46
C TRP A 295 12.20 -3.85 4.25
N MET A 296 12.76 -3.26 5.31
CA MET A 296 14.03 -2.52 5.22
C MET A 296 15.17 -3.40 4.72
N ALA A 297 15.26 -4.66 5.20
CA ALA A 297 16.25 -5.61 4.74
C ALA A 297 16.10 -5.98 3.26
N VAL A 298 14.85 -6.12 2.77
CA VAL A 298 14.58 -6.38 1.35
C VAL A 298 15.02 -5.19 0.49
N MET A 299 14.66 -3.95 0.88
CA MET A 299 15.03 -2.74 0.14
C MET A 299 16.56 -2.54 0.13
N GLU A 300 17.21 -2.71 1.27
CA GLU A 300 18.67 -2.59 1.37
C GLU A 300 19.39 -3.60 0.49
N LYS A 301 18.98 -4.87 0.53
CA LYS A 301 19.54 -5.92 -0.32
C LYS A 301 19.36 -5.65 -1.81
N ALA A 302 18.24 -5.04 -2.20
CA ALA A 302 17.94 -4.68 -3.58
C ALA A 302 18.56 -3.32 -4.01
N GLY A 303 19.13 -2.55 -3.09
CA GLY A 303 19.64 -1.20 -3.36
C GLY A 303 18.56 -0.18 -3.69
N LEU A 304 17.34 -0.38 -3.15
CA LEU A 304 16.17 0.45 -3.41
C LEU A 304 15.95 1.51 -2.33
N ALA A 305 15.29 2.59 -2.72
CA ALA A 305 14.90 3.65 -1.80
C ALA A 305 13.86 3.17 -0.78
N LYS A 306 13.97 3.71 0.44
CA LYS A 306 13.00 3.50 1.53
C LYS A 306 11.95 4.60 1.46
N THR A 307 10.84 4.31 0.82
CA THR A 307 9.72 5.24 0.60
C THR A 307 8.39 4.58 0.94
N ALA A 308 7.34 5.40 1.13
CA ALA A 308 5.98 4.90 1.29
C ALA A 308 5.54 4.03 0.10
N PHE A 309 5.96 4.38 -1.12
CA PHE A 309 5.64 3.59 -2.31
C PHE A 309 6.30 2.21 -2.27
N SER A 310 7.59 2.13 -1.88
CA SER A 310 8.27 0.83 -1.75
C SER A 310 7.68 -0.04 -0.62
N GLN A 311 7.13 0.57 0.45
CA GLN A 311 6.37 -0.16 1.48
C GLN A 311 5.09 -0.77 0.90
N GLY A 312 4.34 0.00 0.11
CA GLY A 312 3.13 -0.48 -0.56
C GLY A 312 3.41 -1.63 -1.52
N GLY A 313 4.44 -1.50 -2.36
CA GLY A 313 4.87 -2.56 -3.27
C GLY A 313 5.27 -3.82 -2.54
N TYR A 314 6.09 -3.69 -1.50
CA TYR A 314 6.48 -4.80 -0.63
C TYR A 314 5.28 -5.52 -0.02
N LEU A 315 4.35 -4.77 0.58
CA LEU A 315 3.18 -5.37 1.25
C LEU A 315 2.26 -6.07 0.26
N ALA A 316 2.00 -5.46 -0.90
CA ALA A 316 1.20 -6.09 -1.95
C ALA A 316 1.82 -7.40 -2.45
N ALA A 317 3.15 -7.43 -2.61
CA ALA A 317 3.86 -8.65 -2.97
C ALA A 317 3.74 -9.72 -1.88
N LYS A 318 3.84 -9.34 -0.59
CA LYS A 318 3.64 -10.26 0.54
C LYS A 318 2.23 -10.85 0.53
N VAL A 319 1.21 -10.03 0.30
CA VAL A 319 -0.19 -10.50 0.18
C VAL A 319 -0.32 -11.53 -0.93
N LEU A 320 0.27 -11.27 -2.11
CA LEU A 320 0.22 -12.22 -3.23
C LEU A 320 0.99 -13.52 -2.92
N VAL A 321 2.18 -13.42 -2.31
CA VAL A 321 2.98 -14.60 -1.91
C VAL A 321 2.21 -15.47 -0.92
N ASP A 322 1.61 -14.86 0.11
CA ASP A 322 0.85 -15.59 1.12
C ASP A 322 -0.43 -16.21 0.52
N THR A 323 -1.11 -15.49 -0.38
CA THR A 323 -2.26 -15.99 -1.14
C THR A 323 -1.88 -17.19 -1.98
N ILE A 324 -0.84 -17.10 -2.80
CA ILE A 324 -0.36 -18.18 -3.68
C ILE A 324 0.08 -19.37 -2.84
N SER A 325 0.81 -19.14 -1.75
CA SER A 325 1.26 -20.21 -0.85
C SER A 325 0.12 -20.99 -0.19
N SER A 326 -1.08 -20.40 -0.11
CA SER A 326 -2.28 -21.03 0.44
C SER A 326 -3.10 -21.83 -0.59
N ILE A 327 -2.71 -21.82 -1.86
CA ILE A 327 -3.42 -22.54 -2.92
C ILE A 327 -3.04 -24.02 -2.89
N ASP A 328 -4.04 -24.87 -2.99
CA ASP A 328 -3.87 -26.32 -3.18
C ASP A 328 -4.03 -26.64 -4.66
N GLY A 329 -2.91 -26.92 -5.38
CA GLY A 329 -2.91 -27.24 -6.81
C GLY A 329 -2.52 -26.09 -7.73
N PRO A 330 -3.04 -26.04 -8.97
CA PRO A 330 -2.60 -25.08 -9.99
C PRO A 330 -2.82 -23.62 -9.59
N VAL A 331 -1.79 -22.78 -9.80
CA VAL A 331 -1.89 -21.32 -9.60
C VAL A 331 -2.48 -20.69 -10.86
N THR A 332 -3.74 -20.31 -10.79
CA THR A 332 -4.51 -19.72 -11.90
C THR A 332 -5.25 -18.46 -11.44
N ARG A 333 -5.82 -17.67 -12.37
CA ARG A 333 -6.70 -16.54 -12.02
C ARG A 333 -7.86 -16.98 -11.12
N GLU A 334 -8.45 -18.13 -11.41
CA GLU A 334 -9.59 -18.69 -10.66
C GLU A 334 -9.18 -19.03 -9.22
N THR A 335 -8.06 -19.75 -9.03
CA THR A 335 -7.61 -20.17 -7.70
C THR A 335 -7.13 -18.97 -6.85
N ILE A 336 -6.46 -17.99 -7.44
CA ILE A 336 -6.09 -16.73 -6.77
C ILE A 336 -7.35 -15.95 -6.38
N LYS A 337 -8.30 -15.80 -7.32
CA LYS A 337 -9.57 -15.12 -7.05
C LYS A 337 -10.31 -15.79 -5.90
N ALA A 338 -10.45 -17.11 -5.93
CA ALA A 338 -11.12 -17.86 -4.86
C ALA A 338 -10.48 -17.58 -3.49
N LYS A 339 -9.15 -17.54 -3.40
CA LYS A 339 -8.43 -17.28 -2.15
C LYS A 339 -8.56 -15.84 -1.67
N LEU A 340 -8.38 -14.85 -2.54
CA LEU A 340 -8.48 -13.43 -2.18
C LEU A 340 -9.91 -13.06 -1.77
N THR A 341 -10.93 -13.62 -2.44
CA THR A 341 -12.34 -13.31 -2.14
C THR A 341 -12.92 -14.10 -0.96
N GLU A 342 -12.19 -15.07 -0.38
CA GLU A 342 -12.57 -15.70 0.89
C GLU A 342 -12.74 -14.66 2.03
N GLY A 343 -12.13 -13.48 1.88
CA GLY A 343 -12.25 -12.40 2.86
C GLY A 343 -11.54 -12.67 4.19
N LYS A 344 -10.56 -13.55 4.20
CA LYS A 344 -9.75 -13.83 5.40
C LYS A 344 -8.83 -12.66 5.71
N PRO A 345 -8.84 -12.13 6.94
CA PRO A 345 -7.90 -11.11 7.35
C PRO A 345 -6.45 -11.62 7.31
N MET A 346 -5.56 -10.84 6.70
CA MET A 346 -4.12 -11.06 6.67
C MET A 346 -3.42 -10.02 7.52
N LYS A 347 -2.60 -10.47 8.47
CA LYS A 347 -1.94 -9.60 9.45
C LYS A 347 -0.50 -9.33 9.07
N TYR A 348 -0.15 -8.05 8.95
CA TYR A 348 1.20 -7.61 8.63
C TYR A 348 1.65 -6.55 9.64
N SER A 349 2.81 -6.75 10.26
CA SER A 349 3.33 -5.85 11.29
C SER A 349 3.58 -4.43 10.80
N ILE A 350 3.87 -4.27 9.50
CA ILE A 350 4.11 -2.97 8.86
C ILE A 350 2.82 -2.13 8.72
N ALA A 351 1.64 -2.74 8.89
CA ALA A 351 0.33 -2.11 8.69
C ALA A 351 -0.41 -1.93 10.01
N GLY A 352 -1.22 -0.88 10.12
CA GLY A 352 -2.00 -0.56 11.33
C GLY A 352 -3.31 -1.33 11.47
N SER A 353 -3.69 -2.11 10.45
CA SER A 353 -4.88 -2.96 10.46
C SER A 353 -4.65 -4.19 9.59
N ASP A 354 -5.48 -5.22 9.76
CA ASP A 354 -5.43 -6.41 8.93
C ASP A 354 -5.88 -6.07 7.51
N TYR A 355 -5.21 -6.66 6.52
CA TYR A 355 -5.60 -6.54 5.12
C TYR A 355 -6.68 -7.57 4.78
N VAL A 356 -7.73 -7.12 4.10
CA VAL A 356 -8.79 -7.99 3.57
C VAL A 356 -9.08 -7.59 2.13
N PHE A 357 -8.95 -8.53 1.18
CA PHE A 357 -9.46 -8.32 -0.18
C PHE A 357 -10.99 -8.49 -0.18
N GLY A 358 -11.48 -9.71 0.05
CA GLY A 358 -12.91 -10.02 0.10
C GLY A 358 -13.64 -9.90 -1.25
N ASP A 359 -14.98 -10.02 -1.22
CA ASP A 359 -15.86 -9.95 -2.40
C ASP A 359 -16.67 -8.65 -2.45
N ALA A 360 -16.29 -7.65 -1.67
CA ALA A 360 -16.98 -6.38 -1.60
C ALA A 360 -16.91 -5.59 -2.92
N ALA A 361 -17.93 -4.79 -3.19
CA ALA A 361 -17.93 -3.88 -4.34
C ALA A 361 -16.94 -2.72 -4.18
N LYS A 362 -16.53 -2.44 -2.95
CA LYS A 362 -15.60 -1.38 -2.56
C LYS A 362 -14.64 -1.90 -1.50
N HIS A 363 -13.41 -1.43 -1.55
CA HIS A 363 -12.38 -1.79 -0.61
C HIS A 363 -11.81 -0.55 0.07
N ALA A 364 -11.88 -0.48 1.39
CA ALA A 364 -11.22 0.53 2.21
C ALA A 364 -10.46 -0.20 3.34
N PRO A 365 -9.42 -0.95 2.99
CA PRO A 365 -8.84 -1.94 3.88
C PRO A 365 -8.17 -1.30 5.10
N MET A 366 -7.61 -0.10 4.95
CA MET A 366 -6.84 0.55 5.99
C MET A 366 -7.51 1.82 6.50
N GLN A 367 -7.60 1.96 7.83
CA GLN A 367 -8.17 3.14 8.49
C GLN A 367 -7.21 3.74 9.53
N ALA A 368 -5.94 3.32 9.52
CA ALA A 368 -4.95 3.67 10.52
C ALA A 368 -3.76 4.41 9.91
N THR A 369 -3.29 5.44 10.58
CA THR A 369 -2.09 6.22 10.21
C THR A 369 -1.19 6.41 11.43
N LYS A 370 0.10 6.64 11.21
CA LYS A 370 0.99 7.25 12.20
C LYS A 370 1.35 8.66 11.75
N VAL A 371 1.48 9.57 12.69
CA VAL A 371 1.79 10.96 12.37
C VAL A 371 3.26 11.24 12.63
N MET A 372 3.89 11.87 11.65
CA MET A 372 5.27 12.31 11.70
C MET A 372 5.34 13.83 11.70
N GLN A 373 6.37 14.37 12.33
CA GLN A 373 6.73 15.78 12.27
C GLN A 373 8.15 15.94 11.72
N LEU A 374 8.35 16.92 10.87
CA LEU A 374 9.68 17.31 10.43
C LEU A 374 10.38 18.12 11.52
N SER A 375 11.58 17.70 11.90
CA SER A 375 12.40 18.39 12.89
C SER A 375 13.88 18.22 12.60
N GLY A 376 14.61 19.32 12.39
CA GLY A 376 16.05 19.30 12.13
C GLY A 376 16.44 18.39 10.94
N GLY A 377 15.69 18.46 9.84
CA GLY A 377 15.95 17.65 8.64
C GLY A 377 15.67 16.17 8.79
N LYS A 378 14.84 15.77 9.77
CA LYS A 378 14.46 14.38 10.02
C LYS A 378 12.97 14.28 10.31
N TRP A 379 12.36 13.19 9.89
CA TRP A 379 11.02 12.82 10.32
C TRP A 379 11.05 12.20 11.71
N VAL A 380 10.26 12.74 12.64
CA VAL A 380 10.16 12.28 14.02
C VAL A 380 8.73 11.84 14.30
N PRO A 381 8.49 10.65 14.87
CA PRO A 381 7.15 10.20 15.23
C PRO A 381 6.47 11.14 16.23
N ARG A 382 5.22 11.49 15.96
CA ARG A 382 4.34 12.22 16.89
C ARG A 382 3.38 11.31 17.59
N THR A 383 3.06 10.18 16.98
CA THR A 383 2.25 9.11 17.59
C THR A 383 3.09 7.85 17.70
N THR A 384 3.04 7.19 18.86
CA THR A 384 3.61 5.83 19.07
C THR A 384 2.65 4.77 18.58
N ASP A 385 1.38 4.96 18.90
CA ASP A 385 0.29 4.08 18.50
C ASP A 385 -0.32 4.53 17.18
N TRP A 386 -1.05 3.63 16.54
CA TRP A 386 -1.79 3.94 15.34
C TRP A 386 -2.95 4.90 15.65
N TYR A 387 -3.04 5.97 14.89
CA TYR A 387 -4.20 6.85 14.87
C TYR A 387 -5.26 6.24 13.97
N VAL A 388 -6.31 5.69 14.57
CA VAL A 388 -7.31 4.89 13.87
C VAL A 388 -8.60 5.67 13.72
N LEU A 389 -9.07 5.83 12.48
CA LEU A 389 -10.39 6.39 12.22
C LEU A 389 -11.49 5.36 12.53
N PRO A 390 -12.69 5.82 12.96
CA PRO A 390 -13.85 4.96 13.02
C PRO A 390 -14.15 4.38 11.62
N PRO A 391 -14.71 3.16 11.54
CA PRO A 391 -15.12 2.57 10.28
C PRO A 391 -16.11 3.47 9.55
N VAL A 392 -16.12 3.39 8.23
CA VAL A 392 -17.14 4.06 7.39
C VAL A 392 -18.42 3.24 7.52
N GLU A 393 -19.51 3.85 8.03
CA GLU A 393 -20.84 3.25 8.04
C GLU A 393 -21.46 3.17 6.63
#